data_e40285363306fc7fcf5081b105fdb0f4
#
_entry.id   e40285363306fc7fcf5081b105fdb0f4
#
_cell.length_a   1.000
_cell.length_b   1.000
_cell.length_c   1.000
_cell.angle_alpha   90.00
_cell.angle_beta   90.00
_cell.angle_gamma   90.00
#
_symmetry.space_group_name_H-M   'P 1'
#
loop_
_entity.id
_entity.type
_entity.pdbx_description
1 polymer ?
#
loop_
_entity_poly.entity_id
_entity_poly.type
_entity_poly.pdbx_seq_one_letter_code
_entity_poly.pdbx_strand_id
1 'polypeptide(L)'
;MFTLQFVTALCLFLSNQNAVSFKEQPQADDCLKIELSLSLKGEMKVQRDGKMVAIPMIATANHHFEERVIHLSSSGIPDKVARNYSKAEALFNIEGNKSERTLRKQRSLIVAQKPENSIFVYSPKGPLTREELELTGEHFDTLSIANLIPDRGPVPKEAWKLKDATVQAICNFEGLSEHTITGKVLSSENGIVTFKIEGTATGVESGASVSSTVDATGIWNEKTARITNLSWKQSDNREAGPVNPASKTDMEITIKREVLETPQTLNDAALVSIPQDFDVPNLMTYVEFKDQQGRFDLSMSRDWQLVAKTENHLVLRLVEKGDFIAQATVSVWSKAEPGKHLSVAEFKNVTERTPGWVVEKDLQEGEVPSGDKGRWVYRISALGQLDNVPTMQNYYVVASPGGEQVVVTFSLSPKQAEKLGTKDLSLIGSLELPGTSGK
;
A
#
# COMPACT_ATOMS: atom_id res chain seq x y z
N MET A 1 91.65 -4.97 -14.08
CA MET A 1 90.81 -3.79 -14.42
C MET A 1 89.38 -4.33 -14.48
N PHE A 2 88.68 -4.32 -13.35
CA PHE A 2 87.30 -4.88 -13.20
C PHE A 2 86.35 -3.70 -13.17
N THR A 3 85.48 -3.59 -14.15
CA THR A 3 84.39 -2.60 -14.21
C THR A 3 83.13 -3.17 -13.55
N LEU A 4 82.72 -2.59 -12.43
CA LEU A 4 81.54 -2.92 -11.65
C LEU A 4 80.31 -2.17 -12.23
N GLN A 5 79.41 -2.87 -12.89
CA GLN A 5 78.14 -2.31 -13.33
C GLN A 5 77.10 -2.35 -12.17
N PHE A 6 76.72 -1.16 -11.72
CA PHE A 6 75.57 -0.98 -10.81
C PHE A 6 74.26 -1.07 -11.62
N VAL A 7 73.51 -2.11 -11.42
CA VAL A 7 72.10 -2.22 -11.87
C VAL A 7 71.21 -1.63 -10.82
N THR A 8 70.69 -0.43 -11.08
CA THR A 8 69.70 0.21 -10.22
C THR A 8 68.30 -0.38 -10.56
N ALA A 9 67.84 -1.29 -9.74
CA ALA A 9 66.44 -1.79 -9.84
C ALA A 9 65.49 -0.75 -9.30
N LEU A 10 64.78 -0.06 -10.22
CA LEU A 10 63.67 0.86 -9.91
C LEU A 10 62.43 0.03 -9.61
N CYS A 11 62.14 -0.22 -8.32
CA CYS A 11 60.87 -0.81 -7.88
C CYS A 11 59.73 0.20 -8.10
N LEU A 12 59.03 0.05 -9.21
CA LEU A 12 57.73 0.67 -9.41
C LEU A 12 56.71 0.01 -8.44
N PHE A 13 56.51 0.66 -7.32
CA PHE A 13 55.34 0.38 -6.49
C PHE A 13 54.11 0.84 -7.27
N LEU A 14 53.53 -0.06 -8.07
CA LEU A 14 52.17 0.06 -8.55
C LEU A 14 51.26 -0.07 -7.29
N SER A 15 50.89 1.06 -6.72
CA SER A 15 49.77 1.12 -5.79
C SER A 15 48.55 0.65 -6.57
N ASN A 16 48.16 -0.61 -6.38
CA ASN A 16 46.85 -1.12 -6.74
C ASN A 16 45.85 -0.37 -5.85
N GLN A 17 45.48 0.83 -6.23
CA GLN A 17 44.29 1.45 -5.72
C GLN A 17 43.14 0.56 -6.24
N ASN A 18 42.66 -0.34 -5.38
CA ASN A 18 41.43 -1.06 -5.65
C ASN A 18 40.37 0.01 -5.98
N ALA A 19 39.99 0.09 -7.26
CA ALA A 19 39.00 1.04 -7.69
C ALA A 19 37.72 0.76 -6.89
N VAL A 20 37.30 1.72 -6.10
CA VAL A 20 36.12 1.62 -5.25
C VAL A 20 34.90 1.30 -6.10
N SER A 21 34.17 0.28 -5.72
CA SER A 21 32.95 -0.16 -6.41
C SER A 21 31.80 0.76 -6.08
N PHE A 22 31.34 1.53 -7.06
CA PHE A 22 30.17 2.42 -6.95
C PHE A 22 28.89 1.61 -7.06
N LYS A 23 28.53 0.95 -5.97
CA LYS A 23 27.28 0.18 -5.83
C LYS A 23 26.85 0.11 -4.37
N GLU A 24 25.57 -0.11 -4.11
CA GLU A 24 25.14 -0.53 -2.78
C GLU A 24 25.40 -2.03 -2.57
N GLN A 25 25.74 -2.39 -1.35
CA GLN A 25 26.02 -3.78 -0.95
C GLN A 25 25.24 -4.11 0.34
N PRO A 26 23.90 -4.19 0.27
CA PRO A 26 23.13 -4.59 1.43
C PRO A 26 23.45 -6.04 1.80
N GLN A 27 23.41 -6.31 3.11
CA GLN A 27 23.56 -7.63 3.69
C GLN A 27 22.30 -7.99 4.46
N ALA A 28 22.05 -9.27 4.65
CA ALA A 28 21.04 -9.69 5.61
C ALA A 28 21.41 -9.14 7.01
N ASP A 29 20.39 -8.74 7.76
CA ASP A 29 20.52 -8.12 9.08
C ASP A 29 21.08 -6.70 9.12
N ASP A 30 21.42 -6.09 7.97
CA ASP A 30 21.75 -4.68 7.93
C ASP A 30 20.61 -3.83 8.52
N CYS A 31 21.00 -2.88 9.38
CA CYS A 31 20.07 -1.95 9.99
C CYS A 31 20.32 -0.52 9.52
N LEU A 32 19.24 0.17 9.19
CA LEU A 32 19.25 1.56 8.79
C LEU A 32 18.26 2.35 9.65
N LYS A 33 18.63 3.58 10.02
CA LYS A 33 17.67 4.59 10.44
C LYS A 33 17.31 5.43 9.23
N ILE A 34 16.01 5.55 8.97
CA ILE A 34 15.47 6.24 7.79
C ILE A 34 14.57 7.38 8.23
N GLU A 35 14.84 8.56 7.66
CA GLU A 35 13.98 9.73 7.75
C GLU A 35 13.53 10.06 6.32
N LEU A 36 12.20 10.02 6.10
CA LEU A 36 11.57 10.33 4.82
C LEU A 36 10.59 11.47 5.03
N SER A 37 10.71 12.51 4.21
CA SER A 37 9.76 13.61 4.12
C SER A 37 9.24 13.71 2.70
N LEU A 38 7.93 13.86 2.54
CA LEU A 38 7.25 14.01 1.26
C LEU A 38 6.41 15.28 1.29
N SER A 39 6.45 16.04 0.19
CA SER A 39 5.55 17.16 -0.10
C SER A 39 4.98 16.97 -1.49
N LEU A 40 3.66 17.07 -1.62
CA LEU A 40 2.93 16.97 -2.88
C LEU A 40 2.01 18.17 -3.03
N LYS A 41 2.00 18.76 -4.23
CA LYS A 41 1.05 19.79 -4.65
C LYS A 41 0.49 19.40 -6.00
N GLY A 42 -0.78 19.73 -6.23
CA GLY A 42 -1.36 19.45 -7.52
C GLY A 42 -2.84 19.75 -7.58
N GLU A 43 -3.46 19.23 -8.62
CA GLU A 43 -4.91 19.32 -8.86
C GLU A 43 -5.43 18.01 -9.42
N MET A 44 -6.66 17.68 -9.08
CA MET A 44 -7.44 16.63 -9.73
C MET A 44 -8.63 17.24 -10.48
N LYS A 45 -9.00 16.64 -11.61
CA LYS A 45 -10.13 17.11 -12.44
C LYS A 45 -11.33 16.20 -12.21
N VAL A 46 -12.36 16.74 -11.57
CA VAL A 46 -13.61 16.02 -11.30
C VAL A 46 -14.78 16.65 -12.05
N GLN A 47 -15.78 15.83 -12.37
CA GLN A 47 -17.01 16.32 -12.97
C GLN A 47 -17.98 16.75 -11.86
N ARG A 48 -18.36 18.05 -11.86
CA ARG A 48 -19.41 18.62 -11.01
C ARG A 48 -20.43 19.33 -11.88
N ASP A 49 -21.70 19.00 -11.74
CA ASP A 49 -22.82 19.62 -12.50
C ASP A 49 -22.58 19.65 -14.02
N GLY A 50 -22.03 18.54 -14.57
CA GLY A 50 -21.72 18.42 -16.00
C GLY A 50 -20.48 19.18 -16.48
N LYS A 51 -19.74 19.84 -15.58
CA LYS A 51 -18.50 20.57 -15.90
C LYS A 51 -17.28 19.94 -15.25
N MET A 52 -16.14 19.98 -15.95
CA MET A 52 -14.86 19.60 -15.37
C MET A 52 -14.34 20.73 -14.48
N VAL A 53 -14.08 20.41 -13.20
CA VAL A 53 -13.56 21.35 -12.20
C VAL A 53 -12.22 20.84 -11.71
N ALA A 54 -11.21 21.71 -11.65
CA ALA A 54 -9.93 21.41 -11.02
C ALA A 54 -10.04 21.62 -9.51
N ILE A 55 -9.73 20.57 -8.74
CA ILE A 55 -9.72 20.59 -7.29
C ILE A 55 -8.26 20.60 -6.82
N PRO A 56 -7.79 21.67 -6.15
CA PRO A 56 -6.44 21.74 -5.63
C PRO A 56 -6.23 20.74 -4.49
N MET A 57 -5.06 20.14 -4.46
CA MET A 57 -4.64 19.21 -3.43
C MET A 57 -3.21 19.50 -2.97
N ILE A 58 -3.00 19.40 -1.67
CA ILE A 58 -1.69 19.48 -1.02
C ILE A 58 -1.61 18.33 -0.04
N ALA A 59 -0.48 17.63 -0.03
CA ALA A 59 -0.19 16.62 0.97
C ALA A 59 1.24 16.76 1.46
N THR A 60 1.46 16.42 2.74
CA THR A 60 2.80 16.25 3.31
C THR A 60 2.81 14.97 4.11
N ALA A 61 3.94 14.26 4.11
CA ALA A 61 4.14 13.09 4.96
C ALA A 61 5.54 13.11 5.59
N ASN A 62 5.63 12.58 6.81
CA ASN A 62 6.89 12.43 7.53
C ASN A 62 6.94 11.03 8.16
N HIS A 63 7.97 10.29 7.80
CA HIS A 63 8.22 8.95 8.30
C HIS A 63 9.60 8.86 8.90
N HIS A 64 9.68 8.38 10.15
CA HIS A 64 10.94 8.06 10.81
C HIS A 64 10.86 6.62 11.30
N PHE A 65 11.75 5.78 10.83
CA PHE A 65 11.74 4.36 11.19
C PHE A 65 13.14 3.76 11.17
N GLU A 66 13.31 2.72 11.96
CA GLU A 66 14.40 1.78 11.83
C GLU A 66 13.98 0.72 10.83
N GLU A 67 14.86 0.37 9.90
CA GLU A 67 14.66 -0.69 8.91
C GLU A 67 15.74 -1.76 9.10
N ARG A 68 15.34 -3.04 9.15
CA ARG A 68 16.26 -4.18 9.15
C ARG A 68 15.97 -5.10 7.98
N VAL A 69 17.02 -5.45 7.23
CA VAL A 69 16.94 -6.35 6.08
C VAL A 69 16.72 -7.78 6.57
N ILE A 70 15.63 -8.42 6.11
CA ILE A 70 15.29 -9.82 6.44
C ILE A 70 15.73 -10.74 5.32
N HIS A 71 15.50 -10.34 4.07
CA HIS A 71 15.83 -11.17 2.92
C HIS A 71 16.37 -10.30 1.76
N LEU A 72 17.27 -10.91 0.99
CA LEU A 72 17.84 -10.35 -0.23
C LEU A 72 17.43 -11.20 -1.42
N SER A 73 17.03 -10.57 -2.50
CA SER A 73 16.79 -11.22 -3.79
C SER A 73 18.06 -11.87 -4.34
N SER A 74 17.94 -12.67 -5.37
CA SER A 74 19.09 -13.27 -6.09
C SER A 74 20.05 -12.23 -6.69
N SER A 75 19.57 -10.99 -6.89
CA SER A 75 20.40 -9.86 -7.33
C SER A 75 21.12 -9.12 -6.19
N GLY A 76 20.92 -9.55 -4.93
CA GLY A 76 21.51 -8.92 -3.75
C GLY A 76 20.82 -7.62 -3.32
N ILE A 77 19.58 -7.39 -3.74
CA ILE A 77 18.77 -6.23 -3.35
C ILE A 77 17.76 -6.66 -2.28
N PRO A 78 17.51 -5.84 -1.23
CA PRO A 78 16.48 -6.15 -0.25
C PRO A 78 15.11 -6.31 -0.92
N ASP A 79 14.47 -7.43 -0.69
CA ASP A 79 13.12 -7.73 -1.13
C ASP A 79 12.17 -8.04 0.03
N LYS A 80 12.70 -8.13 1.27
CA LYS A 80 11.93 -8.18 2.50
C LYS A 80 12.65 -7.49 3.63
N VAL A 81 11.98 -6.54 4.27
CA VAL A 81 12.51 -5.75 5.40
C VAL A 81 11.47 -5.63 6.51
N ALA A 82 11.94 -5.53 7.76
CA ALA A 82 11.13 -5.07 8.88
C ALA A 82 11.37 -3.58 9.10
N ARG A 83 10.32 -2.84 9.45
CA ARG A 83 10.35 -1.41 9.77
C ARG A 83 9.66 -1.17 11.10
N ASN A 84 10.32 -0.50 12.01
CA ASN A 84 9.68 -0.03 13.24
C ASN A 84 9.56 1.49 13.20
N TYR A 85 8.33 1.97 13.02
CA TYR A 85 8.03 3.39 12.89
C TYR A 85 8.00 4.05 14.26
N SER A 86 8.88 5.01 14.49
CA SER A 86 8.78 5.96 15.60
C SER A 86 7.85 7.12 15.25
N LYS A 87 7.69 7.41 13.94
CA LYS A 87 6.81 8.42 13.40
C LYS A 87 6.33 7.99 12.01
N ALA A 88 5.02 8.01 11.79
CA ALA A 88 4.42 7.94 10.46
C ALA A 88 3.15 8.79 10.48
N GLU A 89 3.16 9.89 9.77
CA GLU A 89 2.07 10.85 9.70
C GLU A 89 1.97 11.46 8.31
N ALA A 90 0.75 11.79 7.89
CA ALA A 90 0.48 12.55 6.68
C ALA A 90 -0.66 13.54 6.92
N LEU A 91 -0.52 14.73 6.34
CA LEU A 91 -1.52 15.79 6.33
C LEU A 91 -1.98 16.02 4.89
N PHE A 92 -3.28 16.05 4.70
CA PHE A 92 -3.90 16.31 3.41
C PHE A 92 -4.75 17.57 3.49
N ASN A 93 -4.74 18.36 2.44
CA ASN A 93 -5.65 19.47 2.24
C ASN A 93 -6.19 19.41 0.81
N ILE A 94 -7.46 19.06 0.69
CA ILE A 94 -8.17 18.96 -0.60
C ILE A 94 -9.32 19.96 -0.57
N GLU A 95 -9.24 20.97 -1.43
CA GLU A 95 -10.26 22.05 -1.52
C GLU A 95 -10.52 22.74 -0.15
N GLY A 96 -9.48 22.89 0.68
CA GLY A 96 -9.59 23.48 2.02
C GLY A 96 -9.98 22.49 3.13
N ASN A 97 -10.45 21.28 2.79
CA ASN A 97 -10.74 20.24 3.77
C ASN A 97 -9.45 19.57 4.21
N LYS A 98 -9.15 19.67 5.49
CA LYS A 98 -7.94 19.10 6.09
C LYS A 98 -8.25 17.74 6.71
N SER A 99 -7.38 16.77 6.48
CA SER A 99 -7.38 15.48 7.16
C SER A 99 -5.97 15.07 7.54
N GLU A 100 -5.86 14.30 8.60
CA GLU A 100 -4.61 13.77 9.13
C GLU A 100 -4.69 12.26 9.17
N ARG A 101 -3.57 11.60 8.88
CA ARG A 101 -3.39 10.15 9.04
C ARG A 101 -2.18 9.89 9.88
N THR A 102 -2.30 8.97 10.82
CA THR A 102 -1.21 8.57 11.71
C THR A 102 -1.23 7.05 11.89
N LEU A 103 -0.05 6.46 12.00
CA LEU A 103 0.08 5.04 12.32
C LEU A 103 -0.11 4.80 13.81
N ARG A 104 -1.00 3.89 14.19
CA ARG A 104 -1.19 3.48 15.59
C ARG A 104 0.10 2.88 16.15
N LYS A 105 0.45 3.22 17.41
CA LYS A 105 1.62 2.66 18.09
C LYS A 105 1.63 1.13 18.13
N GLN A 106 0.45 0.50 18.26
CA GLN A 106 0.30 -0.96 18.26
C GLN A 106 0.59 -1.60 16.90
N ARG A 107 0.69 -0.81 15.85
CA ARG A 107 1.01 -1.21 14.47
C ARG A 107 2.32 -0.63 13.95
N SER A 108 3.19 -0.12 14.85
CA SER A 108 4.48 0.47 14.47
C SER A 108 5.42 -0.50 13.75
N LEU A 109 5.30 -1.81 14.00
CA LEU A 109 6.04 -2.84 13.29
C LEU A 109 5.35 -3.19 11.97
N ILE A 110 5.99 -2.82 10.88
CA ILE A 110 5.55 -3.07 9.51
C ILE A 110 6.59 -3.93 8.80
N VAL A 111 6.14 -4.89 8.03
CA VAL A 111 6.98 -5.62 7.07
C VAL A 111 6.67 -5.09 5.68
N ALA A 112 7.70 -4.75 4.93
CA ALA A 112 7.61 -4.44 3.51
C ALA A 112 8.32 -5.54 2.74
N GLN A 113 7.64 -6.14 1.76
CA GLN A 113 8.21 -7.21 0.93
C GLN A 113 7.78 -7.06 -0.52
N LYS A 114 8.61 -7.59 -1.43
CA LYS A 114 8.38 -7.57 -2.89
C LYS A 114 8.36 -9.01 -3.41
N PRO A 115 7.24 -9.73 -3.26
CA PRO A 115 7.12 -11.08 -3.81
C PRO A 115 7.24 -11.10 -5.35
N GLU A 116 6.85 -9.98 -5.98
CA GLU A 116 6.97 -9.72 -7.42
C GLU A 116 7.56 -8.32 -7.64
N ASN A 117 6.92 -7.48 -8.44
CA ASN A 117 7.45 -6.14 -8.78
C ASN A 117 6.90 -5.00 -7.92
N SER A 118 5.89 -5.23 -7.10
CA SER A 118 5.27 -4.23 -6.25
C SER A 118 5.53 -4.49 -4.76
N ILE A 119 5.65 -3.42 -3.99
CA ILE A 119 5.76 -3.53 -2.53
C ILE A 119 4.43 -3.94 -1.93
N PHE A 120 4.50 -4.94 -1.07
CA PHE A 120 3.41 -5.40 -0.23
C PHE A 120 3.77 -5.16 1.24
N VAL A 121 2.95 -4.38 1.96
CA VAL A 121 3.17 -4.05 3.37
C VAL A 121 2.12 -4.69 4.25
N TYR A 122 2.50 -5.11 5.46
CA TYR A 122 1.58 -5.63 6.48
C TYR A 122 2.17 -5.45 7.89
N SER A 123 1.34 -5.53 8.91
CA SER A 123 1.82 -5.58 10.29
C SER A 123 1.67 -6.99 10.88
N PRO A 124 2.75 -7.59 11.41
CA PRO A 124 2.66 -8.87 12.11
C PRO A 124 1.90 -8.76 13.45
N LYS A 125 1.57 -7.56 13.89
CA LYS A 125 0.80 -7.29 15.11
C LYS A 125 -0.72 -7.21 14.86
N GLY A 126 -1.18 -7.50 13.64
CA GLY A 126 -2.59 -7.54 13.23
C GLY A 126 -2.93 -6.59 12.09
N PRO A 127 -4.19 -6.58 11.63
CA PRO A 127 -4.61 -5.83 10.46
C PRO A 127 -4.41 -4.32 10.61
N LEU A 128 -4.11 -3.68 9.49
CA LEU A 128 -4.02 -2.22 9.35
C LEU A 128 -5.38 -1.67 8.94
N THR A 129 -5.69 -0.42 9.30
CA THR A 129 -6.79 0.30 8.66
C THR A 129 -6.43 0.67 7.23
N ARG A 130 -7.42 1.11 6.43
CA ARG A 130 -7.14 1.58 5.05
C ARG A 130 -6.18 2.77 5.08
N GLU A 131 -6.39 3.72 5.99
CA GLU A 131 -5.54 4.89 6.15
C GLU A 131 -4.11 4.53 6.56
N GLU A 132 -3.94 3.54 7.46
CA GLU A 132 -2.61 3.06 7.86
C GLU A 132 -1.91 2.30 6.72
N LEU A 133 -2.68 1.51 5.95
CA LEU A 133 -2.16 0.81 4.79
C LEU A 133 -1.68 1.79 3.71
N GLU A 134 -2.46 2.83 3.41
CA GLU A 134 -2.10 3.88 2.47
C GLU A 134 -0.94 4.74 2.99
N LEU A 135 -0.86 4.97 4.31
CA LEU A 135 0.24 5.72 4.93
C LEU A 135 1.58 4.97 4.86
N THR A 136 1.56 3.64 5.03
CA THR A 136 2.75 2.78 5.03
C THR A 136 3.00 2.11 3.68
N GLY A 137 2.00 2.08 2.79
CA GLY A 137 2.14 1.75 1.38
C GLY A 137 2.91 2.88 0.69
N GLU A 138 4.05 2.56 0.09
CA GLU A 138 4.99 3.57 -0.35
C GLU A 138 4.52 4.30 -1.61
N HIS A 139 4.50 5.62 -1.54
CA HIS A 139 4.45 6.48 -2.73
C HIS A 139 5.81 6.57 -3.45
N PHE A 140 6.85 6.00 -2.85
CA PHE A 140 8.20 5.91 -3.36
C PHE A 140 8.84 4.61 -2.87
N ASP A 141 9.28 3.76 -3.77
CA ASP A 141 9.86 2.45 -3.43
C ASP A 141 11.27 2.59 -2.85
N THR A 142 11.37 2.66 -1.52
CA THR A 142 12.65 2.78 -0.83
C THR A 142 13.54 1.54 -0.97
N LEU A 143 12.97 0.35 -1.23
CA LEU A 143 13.74 -0.87 -1.48
C LEU A 143 14.48 -0.83 -2.83
N SER A 144 14.01 -0.01 -3.77
CA SER A 144 14.64 0.15 -5.09
C SER A 144 15.72 1.24 -5.14
N ILE A 145 15.99 1.96 -4.05
CA ILE A 145 16.99 3.03 -4.00
C ILE A 145 18.39 2.53 -4.43
N ALA A 146 18.77 1.33 -4.01
CA ALA A 146 20.04 0.72 -4.37
C ALA A 146 20.25 0.60 -5.89
N ASN A 147 19.16 0.51 -6.66
CA ASN A 147 19.19 0.38 -8.11
C ASN A 147 19.33 1.72 -8.87
N LEU A 148 19.39 2.85 -8.17
CA LEU A 148 19.62 4.16 -8.79
C LEU A 148 21.02 4.31 -9.33
N ILE A 149 21.97 3.54 -8.80
CA ILE A 149 23.37 3.53 -9.23
C ILE A 149 23.72 2.19 -9.90
N PRO A 150 24.79 2.11 -10.70
CA PRO A 150 25.19 0.87 -11.35
C PRO A 150 25.42 -0.28 -10.34
N ASP A 151 25.13 -1.51 -10.75
CA ASP A 151 25.28 -2.70 -9.90
C ASP A 151 26.73 -3.23 -9.83
N ARG A 152 27.64 -2.66 -10.61
CA ARG A 152 29.06 -3.03 -10.59
C ARG A 152 29.94 -1.99 -11.27
N GLY A 153 31.21 -2.02 -10.93
CA GLY A 153 32.26 -1.20 -11.54
C GLY A 153 32.68 0.00 -10.70
N PRO A 154 33.73 0.72 -11.14
CA PRO A 154 34.14 1.95 -10.51
C PRO A 154 33.14 3.08 -10.75
N VAL A 155 33.33 4.21 -10.09
CA VAL A 155 32.53 5.43 -10.34
C VAL A 155 32.53 5.74 -11.83
N PRO A 156 31.36 5.75 -12.52
CA PRO A 156 31.31 5.92 -13.96
C PRO A 156 31.69 7.35 -14.36
N LYS A 157 32.42 7.49 -15.48
CA LYS A 157 32.73 8.79 -16.09
C LYS A 157 31.59 9.29 -17.00
N GLU A 158 30.81 8.37 -17.53
CA GLU A 158 29.69 8.64 -18.44
C GLU A 158 28.34 8.44 -17.74
N ALA A 159 27.31 9.01 -18.32
CA ALA A 159 25.97 8.77 -17.86
C ALA A 159 25.56 7.30 -18.08
N TRP A 160 24.73 6.77 -17.15
CA TRP A 160 24.16 5.43 -17.27
C TRP A 160 22.62 5.50 -17.40
N LYS A 161 22.05 4.60 -18.18
CA LYS A 161 20.59 4.45 -18.24
C LYS A 161 20.11 3.62 -17.03
N LEU A 162 19.03 4.04 -16.36
CA LEU A 162 18.39 3.24 -15.33
C LEU A 162 17.72 2.00 -15.95
N LYS A 163 17.60 0.93 -15.16
CA LYS A 163 16.88 -0.28 -15.59
C LYS A 163 15.37 -0.03 -15.59
N ASP A 164 14.66 -0.60 -16.54
CA ASP A 164 13.19 -0.46 -16.68
C ASP A 164 12.46 -0.82 -15.39
N ALA A 165 12.81 -1.94 -14.74
CA ALA A 165 12.22 -2.37 -13.47
C ALA A 165 12.45 -1.35 -12.33
N THR A 166 13.62 -0.66 -12.34
CA THR A 166 13.90 0.39 -11.36
C THR A 166 12.99 1.60 -11.58
N VAL A 167 12.89 2.05 -12.84
CA VAL A 167 12.04 3.19 -13.20
C VAL A 167 10.57 2.89 -12.88
N GLN A 168 10.10 1.71 -13.26
CA GLN A 168 8.74 1.27 -12.96
C GLN A 168 8.44 1.33 -11.45
N ALA A 169 9.35 0.78 -10.63
CA ALA A 169 9.18 0.73 -9.18
C ALA A 169 9.21 2.12 -8.54
N ILE A 170 10.18 2.96 -8.90
CA ILE A 170 10.40 4.27 -8.27
C ILE A 170 9.36 5.30 -8.70
N CYS A 171 8.91 5.25 -9.97
CA CYS A 171 7.83 6.10 -10.47
C CYS A 171 6.43 5.55 -10.11
N ASN A 172 6.37 4.42 -9.40
CA ASN A 172 5.12 3.77 -8.95
C ASN A 172 4.16 3.39 -10.09
N PHE A 173 4.70 2.92 -11.22
CA PHE A 173 3.90 2.44 -12.35
C PHE A 173 3.52 0.98 -12.18
N GLU A 174 2.27 0.62 -12.49
CA GLU A 174 1.82 -0.77 -12.67
C GLU A 174 2.48 -1.41 -13.90
N GLY A 175 2.74 -0.61 -14.92
CA GLY A 175 3.45 -0.99 -16.13
C GLY A 175 4.19 0.18 -16.73
N LEU A 176 5.47 0.00 -17.06
CA LEU A 176 6.29 0.99 -17.76
C LEU A 176 6.13 0.83 -19.27
N SER A 177 5.90 1.92 -19.99
CA SER A 177 5.85 1.93 -21.47
C SER A 177 7.21 2.28 -22.06
N GLU A 178 7.79 3.40 -21.64
CA GLU A 178 9.10 3.87 -22.09
C GLU A 178 9.71 4.86 -21.10
N HIS A 179 11.04 5.06 -21.14
CA HIS A 179 11.72 6.08 -20.36
C HIS A 179 13.03 6.54 -20.98
N THR A 180 13.44 7.76 -20.59
CA THR A 180 14.74 8.37 -20.92
C THR A 180 15.59 8.61 -19.67
N ILE A 181 15.19 8.10 -18.49
CA ILE A 181 15.84 8.40 -17.22
C ILE A 181 17.26 7.86 -17.20
N THR A 182 18.19 8.76 -16.90
CA THR A 182 19.63 8.49 -16.83
C THR A 182 20.22 9.04 -15.53
N GLY A 183 21.32 8.44 -15.10
CA GLY A 183 22.14 8.93 -14.01
C GLY A 183 23.48 9.46 -14.48
N LYS A 184 24.04 10.43 -13.77
CA LYS A 184 25.39 10.94 -13.98
C LYS A 184 26.04 11.37 -12.69
N VAL A 185 27.36 11.22 -12.58
CA VAL A 185 28.12 11.71 -11.44
C VAL A 185 28.33 13.21 -11.59
N LEU A 186 28.10 13.96 -10.53
CA LEU A 186 28.37 15.40 -10.45
C LEU A 186 29.74 15.68 -9.81
N SER A 187 30.05 14.95 -8.71
CA SER A 187 31.37 15.04 -8.05
C SER A 187 31.71 13.72 -7.36
N SER A 188 33.00 13.48 -7.16
CA SER A 188 33.51 12.33 -6.41
C SER A 188 34.76 12.78 -5.66
N GLU A 189 34.61 13.05 -4.36
CA GLU A 189 35.65 13.59 -3.49
C GLU A 189 35.59 12.97 -2.11
N ASN A 190 36.73 12.59 -1.55
CA ASN A 190 36.89 12.08 -0.18
C ASN A 190 35.95 10.90 0.15
N GLY A 191 35.69 10.00 -0.80
CA GLY A 191 34.81 8.85 -0.63
C GLY A 191 33.30 9.19 -0.65
N ILE A 192 32.97 10.42 -1.04
CA ILE A 192 31.59 10.87 -1.25
C ILE A 192 31.36 11.09 -2.75
N VAL A 193 30.33 10.44 -3.28
CA VAL A 193 29.92 10.61 -4.67
C VAL A 193 28.54 11.28 -4.70
N THR A 194 28.48 12.46 -5.29
CA THR A 194 27.21 13.13 -5.60
C THR A 194 26.82 12.80 -7.03
N PHE A 195 25.58 12.34 -7.22
CA PHE A 195 25.06 11.98 -8.54
C PHE A 195 23.69 12.60 -8.79
N LYS A 196 23.35 12.73 -10.05
CA LYS A 196 22.05 13.22 -10.53
C LYS A 196 21.32 12.13 -11.29
N ILE A 197 19.99 12.07 -11.13
CA ILE A 197 19.07 11.25 -11.94
C ILE A 197 18.09 12.22 -12.60
N GLU A 198 17.92 12.13 -13.91
CA GLU A 198 17.01 13.01 -14.65
C GLU A 198 16.44 12.33 -15.89
N GLY A 199 15.25 12.72 -16.31
CA GLY A 199 14.61 12.24 -17.52
C GLY A 199 13.10 12.16 -17.41
N THR A 200 12.49 11.46 -18.36
CA THR A 200 11.04 11.28 -18.47
C THR A 200 10.69 9.79 -18.54
N ALA A 201 9.49 9.46 -18.10
CA ALA A 201 8.94 8.11 -18.21
C ALA A 201 7.44 8.18 -18.52
N THR A 202 6.91 7.18 -19.22
CA THR A 202 5.49 6.97 -19.43
C THR A 202 5.10 5.57 -19.01
N GLY A 203 3.92 5.43 -18.44
CA GLY A 203 3.45 4.14 -17.92
C GLY A 203 1.96 4.15 -17.63
N VAL A 204 1.52 3.17 -16.86
CA VAL A 204 0.14 3.01 -16.41
C VAL A 204 0.12 2.98 -14.88
N GLU A 205 -0.83 3.71 -14.28
CA GLU A 205 -1.15 3.71 -12.86
C GLU A 205 -2.66 3.67 -12.67
N SER A 206 -3.17 2.71 -11.90
CA SER A 206 -4.61 2.50 -11.66
C SER A 206 -5.44 2.44 -12.95
N GLY A 207 -4.88 1.79 -13.99
CA GLY A 207 -5.50 1.65 -15.30
C GLY A 207 -5.53 2.94 -16.15
N ALA A 208 -4.84 4.01 -15.74
CA ALA A 208 -4.73 5.26 -16.49
C ALA A 208 -3.31 5.50 -17.00
N SER A 209 -3.19 6.17 -18.15
CA SER A 209 -1.89 6.62 -18.68
C SER A 209 -1.31 7.73 -17.81
N VAL A 210 -0.01 7.63 -17.52
CA VAL A 210 0.75 8.61 -16.75
C VAL A 210 2.02 8.98 -17.49
N SER A 211 2.35 10.27 -17.52
CA SER A 211 3.66 10.77 -17.93
C SER A 211 4.35 11.46 -16.75
N SER A 212 5.58 11.09 -16.47
CA SER A 212 6.38 11.57 -15.36
C SER A 212 7.65 12.24 -15.84
N THR A 213 8.05 13.33 -15.16
CA THR A 213 9.37 13.95 -15.29
C THR A 213 10.08 13.85 -13.96
N VAL A 214 11.32 13.40 -13.97
CA VAL A 214 12.13 13.17 -12.78
C VAL A 214 13.36 14.08 -12.79
N ASP A 215 13.66 14.69 -11.63
CA ASP A 215 14.90 15.39 -11.31
C ASP A 215 15.31 15.04 -9.88
N ALA A 216 16.41 14.32 -9.71
CA ALA A 216 16.85 13.88 -8.41
C ALA A 216 18.36 14.04 -8.22
N THR A 217 18.77 14.23 -6.96
CA THR A 217 20.18 14.27 -6.54
C THR A 217 20.38 13.31 -5.38
N GLY A 218 21.38 12.43 -5.49
CA GLY A 218 21.75 11.47 -4.46
C GLY A 218 23.20 11.64 -4.00
N ILE A 219 23.45 11.22 -2.77
CA ILE A 219 24.80 11.16 -2.17
C ILE A 219 25.07 9.71 -1.77
N TRP A 220 26.08 9.13 -2.37
CA TRP A 220 26.61 7.81 -2.02
C TRP A 220 27.89 7.97 -1.21
N ASN A 221 28.01 7.17 -0.14
CA ASN A 221 29.15 7.18 0.76
C ASN A 221 29.94 5.86 0.63
N GLU A 222 31.21 5.95 0.24
CA GLU A 222 32.10 4.82 0.08
C GLU A 222 32.28 3.99 1.34
N LYS A 223 32.43 4.65 2.50
CA LYS A 223 32.68 3.98 3.78
C LYS A 223 31.54 3.04 4.17
N THR A 224 30.32 3.42 3.88
CA THR A 224 29.12 2.61 4.19
C THR A 224 28.61 1.81 3.01
N ALA A 225 29.11 2.08 1.79
CA ALA A 225 28.63 1.56 0.52
C ALA A 225 27.09 1.74 0.38
N ARG A 226 26.57 2.92 0.77
CA ARG A 226 25.13 3.25 0.73
C ARG A 226 24.88 4.63 0.14
N ILE A 227 23.75 4.78 -0.53
CA ILE A 227 23.16 6.10 -0.77
C ILE A 227 22.63 6.59 0.57
N THR A 228 23.24 7.64 1.12
CA THR A 228 22.88 8.18 2.44
C THR A 228 21.86 9.28 2.38
N ASN A 229 21.79 10.00 1.28
CA ASN A 229 20.84 11.08 1.05
C ASN A 229 20.27 11.00 -0.36
N LEU A 230 18.98 11.26 -0.50
CA LEU A 230 18.30 11.39 -1.78
C LEU A 230 17.30 12.53 -1.72
N SER A 231 17.37 13.44 -2.69
CA SER A 231 16.32 14.43 -2.97
C SER A 231 15.73 14.08 -4.32
N TRP A 232 14.43 13.78 -4.37
CA TRP A 232 13.70 13.33 -5.55
C TRP A 232 12.57 14.28 -5.85
N LYS A 233 12.51 14.81 -7.05
CA LYS A 233 11.40 15.61 -7.57
C LYS A 233 10.79 14.88 -8.74
N GLN A 234 9.46 14.77 -8.71
CA GLN A 234 8.69 14.13 -9.76
C GLN A 234 7.45 14.95 -10.07
N SER A 235 7.23 15.21 -11.35
CA SER A 235 6.02 15.86 -11.85
C SER A 235 5.26 14.87 -12.71
N ASP A 236 4.01 14.58 -12.31
CA ASP A 236 3.15 13.62 -12.98
C ASP A 236 1.96 14.30 -13.66
N ASN A 237 1.63 13.82 -14.84
CA ASN A 237 0.39 14.14 -15.53
C ASN A 237 -0.34 12.84 -15.85
N ARG A 238 -1.40 12.56 -15.10
CA ARG A 238 -2.20 11.34 -15.21
C ARG A 238 -3.55 11.64 -15.88
N GLU A 239 -3.91 10.82 -16.84
CA GLU A 239 -5.23 10.84 -17.45
C GLU A 239 -6.30 10.28 -16.51
N ALA A 240 -7.58 10.48 -16.86
CA ALA A 240 -8.68 9.87 -16.10
C ALA A 240 -8.69 8.35 -16.32
N GLY A 241 -8.75 7.61 -15.24
CA GLY A 241 -8.86 6.16 -15.22
C GLY A 241 -10.23 5.68 -14.71
N PRO A 242 -10.44 4.36 -14.68
CA PRO A 242 -11.70 3.78 -14.20
C PRO A 242 -11.96 4.01 -12.70
N VAL A 243 -10.92 4.28 -11.92
CA VAL A 243 -10.98 4.44 -10.45
C VAL A 243 -10.70 5.88 -10.03
N ASN A 244 -9.74 6.54 -10.68
CA ASN A 244 -9.22 7.83 -10.27
C ASN A 244 -9.43 8.90 -11.35
N PRO A 245 -9.72 10.16 -10.97
CA PRO A 245 -9.82 11.26 -11.91
C PRO A 245 -8.46 11.63 -12.51
N ALA A 246 -8.46 12.40 -13.61
CA ALA A 246 -7.24 12.99 -14.14
C ALA A 246 -6.59 13.92 -13.11
N SER A 247 -5.25 13.92 -13.06
CA SER A 247 -4.51 14.75 -12.10
C SER A 247 -3.20 15.27 -12.67
N LYS A 248 -2.76 16.41 -12.13
CA LYS A 248 -1.38 16.91 -12.27
C LYS A 248 -0.81 17.09 -10.88
N THR A 249 0.36 16.52 -10.61
CA THR A 249 1.00 16.59 -9.30
C THR A 249 2.49 16.87 -9.44
N ASP A 250 3.01 17.68 -8.53
CA ASP A 250 4.42 17.88 -8.28
C ASP A 250 4.74 17.33 -6.89
N MET A 251 5.65 16.37 -6.83
CA MET A 251 6.06 15.69 -5.61
C MET A 251 7.55 15.95 -5.36
N GLU A 252 7.88 16.22 -4.11
CA GLU A 252 9.26 16.31 -3.63
C GLU A 252 9.43 15.37 -2.43
N ILE A 253 10.45 14.50 -2.50
CA ILE A 253 10.79 13.55 -1.46
C ILE A 253 12.23 13.78 -1.03
N THR A 254 12.46 13.80 0.27
CA THR A 254 13.79 13.81 0.86
C THR A 254 13.96 12.57 1.72
N ILE A 255 15.02 11.82 1.50
CA ILE A 255 15.34 10.61 2.26
C ILE A 255 16.74 10.75 2.84
N LYS A 256 16.88 10.49 4.14
CA LYS A 256 18.17 10.29 4.82
C LYS A 256 18.24 8.86 5.34
N ARG A 257 19.39 8.23 5.14
CA ARG A 257 19.66 6.86 5.56
C ARG A 257 20.96 6.82 6.34
N GLU A 258 20.91 6.36 7.57
CA GLU A 258 22.04 6.20 8.48
C GLU A 258 22.21 4.71 8.80
N VAL A 259 23.40 4.17 8.60
CA VAL A 259 23.71 2.77 8.95
C VAL A 259 23.85 2.66 10.46
N LEU A 260 23.15 1.72 11.05
CA LEU A 260 23.25 1.38 12.47
C LEU A 260 24.13 0.14 12.64
N GLU A 261 25.14 0.21 13.49
CA GLU A 261 26.00 -0.93 13.81
C GLU A 261 25.24 -2.06 14.54
N THR A 262 24.22 -1.67 15.31
CA THR A 262 23.33 -2.61 16.02
C THR A 262 21.89 -2.13 15.96
N PRO A 263 20.92 -3.08 15.84
CA PRO A 263 19.51 -2.75 15.92
C PRO A 263 19.16 -2.10 17.26
N GLN A 264 18.41 -0.99 17.24
CA GLN A 264 17.92 -0.33 18.45
C GLN A 264 16.56 -0.91 18.88
N THR A 265 15.66 -1.14 17.93
CA THR A 265 14.30 -1.62 18.18
C THR A 265 13.98 -2.93 17.46
N LEU A 266 14.64 -3.20 16.35
CA LEU A 266 14.45 -4.39 15.52
C LEU A 266 15.44 -5.53 15.88
N ASN A 267 15.59 -5.82 17.18
CA ASN A 267 16.36 -6.99 17.62
C ASN A 267 15.65 -8.31 17.23
N ASP A 268 16.32 -9.45 17.39
CA ASP A 268 15.80 -10.75 16.98
C ASP A 268 14.45 -11.09 17.63
N ALA A 269 14.26 -10.69 18.91
CA ALA A 269 12.99 -10.91 19.60
C ALA A 269 11.82 -10.16 18.95
N ALA A 270 12.06 -8.95 18.40
CA ALA A 270 11.04 -8.19 17.69
C ALA A 270 10.62 -8.85 16.37
N LEU A 271 11.51 -9.63 15.75
CA LEU A 271 11.30 -10.29 14.46
C LEU A 271 10.60 -11.65 14.55
N VAL A 272 10.47 -12.25 15.73
CA VAL A 272 9.89 -13.60 15.92
C VAL A 272 8.48 -13.74 15.33
N SER A 273 7.69 -12.65 15.33
CA SER A 273 6.32 -12.66 14.79
C SER A 273 6.24 -12.52 13.26
N ILE A 274 7.38 -12.34 12.58
CA ILE A 274 7.42 -12.13 11.13
C ILE A 274 7.54 -13.49 10.44
N PRO A 275 6.65 -13.86 9.50
CA PRO A 275 6.80 -15.06 8.68
C PRO A 275 8.16 -15.07 7.97
N GLN A 276 8.82 -16.23 7.92
CA GLN A 276 10.15 -16.36 7.31
C GLN A 276 10.08 -16.33 5.76
N ASP A 277 9.05 -16.91 5.20
CA ASP A 277 8.77 -16.92 3.77
C ASP A 277 7.99 -15.66 3.32
N PHE A 278 7.60 -15.61 2.04
CA PHE A 278 6.79 -14.53 1.47
C PHE A 278 5.29 -14.76 1.62
N ASP A 279 4.87 -15.95 2.08
CA ASP A 279 3.47 -16.27 2.33
C ASP A 279 3.03 -15.65 3.65
N VAL A 280 2.09 -14.72 3.57
CA VAL A 280 1.60 -13.97 4.72
C VAL A 280 0.23 -14.51 5.13
N PRO A 281 0.04 -14.89 6.41
CA PRO A 281 -1.27 -15.32 6.90
C PRO A 281 -2.36 -14.28 6.59
N ASN A 282 -3.51 -14.72 6.10
CA ASN A 282 -4.61 -13.85 5.68
C ASN A 282 -5.01 -12.80 6.73
N LEU A 283 -4.99 -13.17 8.01
CA LEU A 283 -5.31 -12.23 9.10
C LEU A 283 -4.36 -11.03 9.19
N MET A 284 -3.10 -11.17 8.75
CA MET A 284 -2.14 -10.05 8.71
C MET A 284 -2.33 -9.18 7.46
N THR A 285 -3.01 -9.70 6.43
CA THR A 285 -3.22 -9.00 5.16
C THR A 285 -4.55 -8.26 5.12
N TYR A 286 -5.46 -8.55 6.03
CA TYR A 286 -6.77 -7.92 6.07
C TYR A 286 -6.68 -6.41 6.37
N VAL A 287 -7.72 -5.69 5.95
CA VAL A 287 -7.94 -4.29 6.29
C VAL A 287 -8.99 -4.22 7.37
N GLU A 288 -8.67 -3.53 8.45
CA GLU A 288 -9.60 -3.26 9.56
C GLU A 288 -10.38 -1.98 9.29
N PHE A 289 -11.69 -2.04 9.48
CA PHE A 289 -12.56 -0.88 9.54
C PHE A 289 -13.19 -0.83 10.93
N LYS A 290 -13.10 0.33 11.59
CA LYS A 290 -13.78 0.59 12.87
C LYS A 290 -14.83 1.67 12.69
N ASP A 291 -16.05 1.36 13.07
CA ASP A 291 -17.08 2.39 13.11
C ASP A 291 -16.76 3.43 14.18
N GLN A 292 -16.84 4.71 13.83
CA GLN A 292 -16.48 5.80 14.75
C GLN A 292 -17.36 5.88 15.99
N GLN A 293 -18.59 5.36 15.90
CA GLN A 293 -19.53 5.30 17.02
C GLN A 293 -19.43 3.96 17.79
N GLY A 294 -18.52 3.07 17.37
CA GLY A 294 -18.31 1.77 18.02
C GLY A 294 -19.47 0.79 17.87
N ARG A 295 -20.28 0.92 16.82
CA ARG A 295 -21.47 0.08 16.58
C ARG A 295 -21.11 -1.24 15.92
N PHE A 296 -20.01 -1.29 15.16
CA PHE A 296 -19.45 -2.49 14.57
C PHE A 296 -17.99 -2.30 14.19
N ASP A 297 -17.25 -3.38 14.14
CA ASP A 297 -15.92 -3.48 13.52
C ASP A 297 -15.98 -4.49 12.36
N LEU A 298 -15.14 -4.33 11.36
CA LEU A 298 -15.11 -5.18 10.17
C LEU A 298 -13.66 -5.43 9.77
N SER A 299 -13.32 -6.70 9.49
CA SER A 299 -12.05 -7.09 8.91
C SER A 299 -12.29 -7.70 7.53
N MET A 300 -11.63 -7.19 6.49
CA MET A 300 -11.91 -7.58 5.10
C MET A 300 -10.64 -7.78 4.29
N SER A 301 -10.70 -8.57 3.23
CA SER A 301 -9.60 -8.65 2.26
C SER A 301 -9.38 -7.29 1.60
N ARG A 302 -8.17 -7.08 1.08
CA ARG A 302 -7.80 -5.82 0.40
C ARG A 302 -8.56 -5.57 -0.90
N ASP A 303 -9.18 -6.60 -1.45
CA ASP A 303 -10.01 -6.51 -2.66
C ASP A 303 -11.31 -5.73 -2.42
N TRP A 304 -11.75 -5.62 -1.14
CA TRP A 304 -12.85 -4.76 -0.75
C TRP A 304 -12.40 -3.31 -0.65
N GLN A 305 -12.89 -2.46 -1.55
CA GLN A 305 -12.58 -1.03 -1.59
C GLN A 305 -13.70 -0.23 -0.94
N LEU A 306 -13.34 0.67 0.00
CA LEU A 306 -14.27 1.62 0.58
C LEU A 306 -14.61 2.70 -0.45
N VAL A 307 -15.89 2.80 -0.85
CA VAL A 307 -16.36 3.74 -1.87
C VAL A 307 -17.07 4.94 -1.25
N ALA A 308 -17.89 4.68 -0.25
CA ALA A 308 -18.65 5.73 0.42
C ALA A 308 -18.89 5.36 1.89
N LYS A 309 -18.96 6.40 2.73
CA LYS A 309 -19.30 6.31 4.15
C LYS A 309 -20.24 7.45 4.50
N THR A 310 -21.35 7.12 5.13
CA THR A 310 -22.25 8.08 5.77
C THR A 310 -22.37 7.74 7.25
N GLU A 311 -23.20 8.45 7.98
CA GLU A 311 -23.43 8.15 9.40
C GLU A 311 -23.92 6.71 9.64
N ASN A 312 -24.82 6.19 8.78
CA ASN A 312 -25.46 4.89 8.98
C ASN A 312 -25.12 3.85 7.91
N HIS A 313 -24.35 4.20 6.88
CA HIS A 313 -24.05 3.31 5.77
C HIS A 313 -22.56 3.31 5.43
N LEU A 314 -22.04 2.12 5.18
CA LEU A 314 -20.72 1.88 4.62
C LEU A 314 -20.90 1.15 3.28
N VAL A 315 -20.34 1.69 2.20
CA VAL A 315 -20.41 1.07 0.87
C VAL A 315 -19.03 0.58 0.46
N LEU A 316 -18.95 -0.71 0.21
CA LEU A 316 -17.74 -1.41 -0.22
C LEU A 316 -17.94 -1.97 -1.63
N ARG A 317 -16.89 -2.02 -2.43
CA ARG A 317 -16.86 -2.72 -3.72
C ARG A 317 -15.78 -3.78 -3.72
N LEU A 318 -16.16 -4.99 -4.12
CA LEU A 318 -15.22 -6.07 -4.40
C LEU A 318 -14.72 -5.93 -5.82
N VAL A 319 -13.41 -5.72 -5.96
CA VAL A 319 -12.72 -5.57 -7.25
C VAL A 319 -11.54 -6.52 -7.28
N GLU A 320 -11.50 -7.42 -8.27
CA GLU A 320 -10.40 -8.37 -8.45
C GLU A 320 -9.80 -8.19 -9.85
N LYS A 321 -8.51 -7.94 -9.92
CA LYS A 321 -7.77 -7.76 -11.18
C LYS A 321 -8.42 -6.75 -12.12
N GLY A 322 -9.00 -5.69 -11.56
CA GLY A 322 -9.73 -4.66 -12.30
C GLY A 322 -11.21 -4.96 -12.59
N ASP A 323 -11.68 -6.19 -12.35
CA ASP A 323 -13.07 -6.58 -12.54
C ASP A 323 -13.93 -6.22 -11.31
N PHE A 324 -15.03 -5.50 -11.52
CA PHE A 324 -16.05 -5.32 -10.50
C PHE A 324 -16.84 -6.62 -10.30
N ILE A 325 -16.88 -7.13 -9.06
CA ILE A 325 -17.55 -8.37 -8.71
C ILE A 325 -18.88 -8.11 -8.00
N ALA A 326 -18.85 -7.33 -6.92
CA ALA A 326 -20.03 -7.05 -6.09
C ALA A 326 -19.89 -5.72 -5.33
N GLN A 327 -21.01 -5.13 -4.98
CA GLN A 327 -21.10 -4.05 -4.01
C GLN A 327 -21.71 -4.58 -2.73
N ALA A 328 -21.11 -4.28 -1.57
CA ALA A 328 -21.68 -4.52 -0.27
C ALA A 328 -22.07 -3.19 0.37
N THR A 329 -23.28 -3.11 0.91
CA THR A 329 -23.75 -1.98 1.70
C THR A 329 -24.02 -2.46 3.12
N VAL A 330 -23.25 -1.97 4.08
CA VAL A 330 -23.41 -2.24 5.51
C VAL A 330 -24.25 -1.12 6.10
N SER A 331 -25.41 -1.46 6.65
CA SER A 331 -26.36 -0.50 7.19
C SER A 331 -26.59 -0.78 8.68
N VAL A 332 -26.32 0.22 9.53
CA VAL A 332 -26.63 0.12 10.95
C VAL A 332 -28.13 0.17 11.14
N TRP A 333 -28.68 -0.82 11.86
CA TRP A 333 -30.11 -0.92 12.13
C TRP A 333 -30.43 -0.48 13.55
N SER A 334 -31.72 -0.21 13.81
CA SER A 334 -32.18 0.16 15.14
C SER A 334 -31.87 -0.96 16.15
N LYS A 335 -31.33 -0.59 17.31
CA LYS A 335 -31.02 -1.54 18.37
C LYS A 335 -32.32 -2.15 18.92
N ALA A 336 -32.35 -3.48 19.00
CA ALA A 336 -33.40 -4.23 19.65
C ALA A 336 -33.21 -4.33 21.18
N GLU A 337 -34.16 -4.87 21.90
CA GLU A 337 -33.98 -5.24 23.29
C GLU A 337 -32.93 -6.37 23.41
N PRO A 338 -32.19 -6.46 24.51
CA PRO A 338 -31.24 -7.57 24.72
C PRO A 338 -31.93 -8.93 24.54
N GLY A 339 -31.27 -9.82 23.79
CA GLY A 339 -31.78 -11.14 23.43
C GLY A 339 -32.84 -11.14 22.32
N LYS A 340 -33.19 -9.97 21.76
CA LYS A 340 -34.08 -9.85 20.60
C LYS A 340 -33.35 -9.35 19.37
N HIS A 341 -33.95 -9.58 18.21
CA HIS A 341 -33.50 -9.12 16.92
C HIS A 341 -34.66 -8.85 15.99
N LEU A 342 -34.41 -8.24 14.84
CA LEU A 342 -35.35 -8.07 13.75
C LEU A 342 -36.00 -9.42 13.39
N SER A 343 -37.33 -9.50 13.39
CA SER A 343 -38.01 -10.74 13.01
C SER A 343 -37.78 -11.04 11.51
N VAL A 344 -37.83 -12.32 11.15
CA VAL A 344 -37.71 -12.74 9.74
C VAL A 344 -38.78 -12.08 8.87
N ALA A 345 -39.99 -11.92 9.35
CA ALA A 345 -41.08 -11.26 8.61
C ALA A 345 -40.81 -9.78 8.36
N GLU A 346 -40.30 -9.05 9.38
CA GLU A 346 -39.89 -7.66 9.23
C GLU A 346 -38.70 -7.53 8.27
N PHE A 347 -37.74 -8.45 8.37
CA PHE A 347 -36.58 -8.46 7.49
C PHE A 347 -36.95 -8.67 6.00
N LYS A 348 -37.87 -9.61 5.72
CA LYS A 348 -38.44 -9.82 4.37
C LYS A 348 -39.11 -8.55 3.85
N ASN A 349 -39.96 -7.92 4.68
CA ASN A 349 -40.63 -6.68 4.31
C ASN A 349 -39.64 -5.54 3.99
N VAL A 350 -38.48 -5.48 4.68
CA VAL A 350 -37.41 -4.52 4.39
C VAL A 350 -36.75 -4.82 3.03
N THR A 351 -36.45 -6.07 2.73
CA THR A 351 -35.84 -6.46 1.46
C THR A 351 -36.75 -6.19 0.26
N GLU A 352 -38.05 -6.47 0.40
CA GLU A 352 -39.08 -6.24 -0.64
C GLU A 352 -39.26 -4.72 -0.93
N ARG A 353 -39.06 -3.87 0.05
CA ARG A 353 -39.21 -2.41 -0.07
C ARG A 353 -37.93 -1.70 -0.55
N THR A 354 -36.88 -2.41 -0.92
CA THR A 354 -35.69 -1.80 -1.50
C THR A 354 -36.08 -1.03 -2.77
N PRO A 355 -35.82 0.29 -2.84
CA PRO A 355 -36.19 1.09 -4.02
C PRO A 355 -35.60 0.54 -5.30
N GLY A 356 -36.42 0.45 -6.37
CA GLY A 356 -36.01 -0.05 -7.67
C GLY A 356 -35.82 -1.58 -7.75
N TRP A 357 -36.00 -2.30 -6.65
CA TRP A 357 -35.85 -3.76 -6.62
C TRP A 357 -37.16 -4.48 -6.89
N VAL A 358 -37.14 -5.37 -7.87
CA VAL A 358 -38.25 -6.27 -8.23
C VAL A 358 -37.76 -7.71 -8.18
N VAL A 359 -38.26 -8.50 -7.24
CA VAL A 359 -37.90 -9.92 -7.08
C VAL A 359 -38.55 -10.73 -8.20
N GLU A 360 -37.75 -11.55 -8.88
CA GLU A 360 -38.22 -12.53 -9.89
C GLU A 360 -38.16 -13.96 -9.34
N LYS A 361 -37.18 -14.26 -8.48
CA LYS A 361 -36.97 -15.60 -7.94
C LYS A 361 -36.22 -15.57 -6.62
N ASP A 362 -36.81 -16.16 -5.59
CA ASP A 362 -36.09 -16.48 -4.36
C ASP A 362 -35.17 -17.67 -4.59
N LEU A 363 -33.92 -17.56 -4.09
CA LEU A 363 -32.90 -18.57 -4.24
C LEU A 363 -32.68 -19.36 -2.95
N GLN A 364 -32.50 -18.63 -1.84
CA GLN A 364 -32.17 -19.21 -0.55
C GLN A 364 -32.61 -18.27 0.59
N GLU A 365 -33.12 -18.85 1.65
CA GLU A 365 -33.30 -18.14 2.93
C GLU A 365 -33.01 -19.08 4.11
N GLY A 366 -32.60 -18.52 5.23
CA GLY A 366 -32.36 -19.28 6.45
C GLY A 366 -31.28 -18.68 7.35
N GLU A 367 -31.14 -19.29 8.50
CA GLU A 367 -30.06 -18.96 9.44
C GLU A 367 -28.74 -19.43 8.90
N VAL A 368 -27.70 -18.59 9.08
CA VAL A 368 -26.32 -18.89 8.72
C VAL A 368 -25.58 -19.26 10.00
N PRO A 369 -24.94 -20.44 10.07
CA PRO A 369 -24.14 -20.80 11.22
C PRO A 369 -23.04 -19.76 11.47
N SER A 370 -23.05 -19.14 12.65
CA SER A 370 -22.00 -18.23 13.10
C SER A 370 -21.14 -18.95 14.13
N GLY A 371 -19.80 -18.85 14.03
CA GLY A 371 -18.89 -19.45 15.00
C GLY A 371 -19.03 -18.86 16.42
N ASP A 372 -19.63 -17.68 16.55
CA ASP A 372 -19.79 -16.97 17.82
C ASP A 372 -21.07 -17.39 18.52
N LYS A 373 -20.93 -17.87 19.73
CA LYS A 373 -22.06 -18.20 20.59
C LYS A 373 -22.87 -16.93 20.90
N GLY A 374 -24.14 -16.92 20.48
CA GLY A 374 -25.08 -15.84 20.75
C GLY A 374 -25.29 -14.83 19.62
N ARG A 375 -24.43 -14.79 18.60
CA ARG A 375 -24.65 -13.96 17.42
C ARG A 375 -25.65 -14.65 16.48
N TRP A 376 -26.71 -13.96 16.11
CA TRP A 376 -27.72 -14.45 15.17
C TRP A 376 -27.45 -13.86 13.79
N VAL A 377 -27.44 -14.72 12.76
CA VAL A 377 -27.25 -14.33 11.37
C VAL A 377 -28.32 -14.99 10.52
N TYR A 378 -29.05 -14.19 9.74
CA TYR A 378 -30.05 -14.67 8.80
C TYR A 378 -29.79 -14.14 7.41
N ARG A 379 -29.96 -14.99 6.40
CA ARG A 379 -29.72 -14.68 4.98
C ARG A 379 -30.98 -14.80 4.16
N ILE A 380 -31.16 -13.87 3.20
CA ILE A 380 -32.11 -13.96 2.09
C ILE A 380 -31.34 -13.71 0.81
N SER A 381 -31.50 -14.58 -0.19
CA SER A 381 -30.88 -14.42 -1.51
C SER A 381 -31.94 -14.50 -2.58
N ALA A 382 -31.94 -13.56 -3.52
CA ALA A 382 -32.91 -13.48 -4.58
C ALA A 382 -32.28 -13.02 -5.92
N LEU A 383 -32.88 -13.46 -7.01
CA LEU A 383 -32.68 -12.89 -8.35
C LEU A 383 -33.82 -11.94 -8.68
N GLY A 384 -33.53 -10.88 -9.41
CA GLY A 384 -34.52 -9.91 -9.84
C GLY A 384 -33.91 -8.81 -10.67
N GLN A 385 -34.59 -7.68 -10.69
CA GLN A 385 -34.10 -6.48 -11.38
C GLN A 385 -33.98 -5.33 -10.38
N LEU A 386 -32.85 -4.64 -10.41
CA LEU A 386 -32.64 -3.38 -9.72
C LEU A 386 -32.54 -2.28 -10.77
N ASP A 387 -33.50 -1.34 -10.76
CA ASP A 387 -33.61 -0.30 -11.79
C ASP A 387 -33.59 -0.85 -13.24
N ASN A 388 -34.32 -1.95 -13.47
CA ASN A 388 -34.37 -2.71 -14.74
C ASN A 388 -33.05 -3.41 -15.14
N VAL A 389 -32.08 -3.54 -14.22
CA VAL A 389 -30.83 -4.27 -14.46
C VAL A 389 -30.90 -5.64 -13.76
N PRO A 390 -30.69 -6.77 -14.48
CA PRO A 390 -30.64 -8.08 -13.87
C PRO A 390 -29.59 -8.14 -12.76
N THR A 391 -30.06 -8.41 -11.54
CA THR A 391 -29.26 -8.32 -10.32
C THR A 391 -29.54 -9.53 -9.43
N MET A 392 -28.50 -10.05 -8.80
CA MET A 392 -28.60 -10.94 -7.64
C MET A 392 -28.37 -10.11 -6.39
N GLN A 393 -29.22 -10.30 -5.39
CA GLN A 393 -29.03 -9.68 -4.08
C GLN A 393 -28.95 -10.75 -2.99
N ASN A 394 -27.91 -10.64 -2.14
CA ASN A 394 -27.79 -11.38 -0.89
C ASN A 394 -27.93 -10.39 0.27
N TYR A 395 -28.98 -10.55 1.06
CA TYR A 395 -29.23 -9.77 2.26
C TYR A 395 -28.86 -10.59 3.48
N TYR A 396 -28.19 -9.95 4.42
CA TYR A 396 -27.87 -10.53 5.72
C TYR A 396 -28.32 -9.59 6.83
N VAL A 397 -28.93 -10.12 7.87
CA VAL A 397 -29.05 -9.43 9.15
C VAL A 397 -28.16 -10.12 10.16
N VAL A 398 -27.35 -9.34 10.86
CA VAL A 398 -26.47 -9.81 11.92
C VAL A 398 -26.86 -9.10 13.20
N ALA A 399 -27.18 -9.85 14.25
CA ALA A 399 -27.57 -9.30 15.53
C ALA A 399 -26.72 -9.87 16.68
N SER A 400 -26.38 -9.01 17.65
CA SER A 400 -25.68 -9.38 18.87
C SER A 400 -26.65 -9.75 19.99
N PRO A 401 -26.22 -10.46 21.05
CA PRO A 401 -26.99 -10.68 22.25
C PRO A 401 -27.40 -9.36 22.95
N GLY A 402 -26.67 -8.28 22.75
CA GLY A 402 -27.00 -6.95 23.30
C GLY A 402 -28.08 -6.22 22.53
N GLY A 403 -28.54 -6.77 21.38
CA GLY A 403 -29.55 -6.21 20.51
C GLY A 403 -29.02 -5.27 19.43
N GLU A 404 -27.70 -5.05 19.31
CA GLU A 404 -27.09 -4.33 18.21
C GLU A 404 -27.29 -5.10 16.91
N GLN A 405 -27.67 -4.39 15.82
CA GLN A 405 -28.02 -5.01 14.55
C GLN A 405 -27.42 -4.27 13.37
N VAL A 406 -27.00 -5.04 12.37
CA VAL A 406 -26.50 -4.55 11.10
C VAL A 406 -27.14 -5.35 9.98
N VAL A 407 -27.61 -4.66 8.94
CA VAL A 407 -28.07 -5.27 7.70
C VAL A 407 -26.97 -5.07 6.65
N VAL A 408 -26.57 -6.14 5.98
CA VAL A 408 -25.60 -6.10 4.89
C VAL A 408 -26.24 -6.60 3.62
N THR A 409 -26.21 -5.78 2.57
CA THR A 409 -26.75 -6.12 1.26
C THR A 409 -25.60 -6.24 0.27
N PHE A 410 -25.51 -7.39 -0.41
CA PHE A 410 -24.59 -7.58 -1.54
C PHE A 410 -25.40 -7.53 -2.84
N SER A 411 -25.00 -6.63 -3.74
CA SER A 411 -25.59 -6.47 -5.07
C SER A 411 -24.56 -6.80 -6.12
N LEU A 412 -24.89 -7.70 -7.05
CA LEU A 412 -24.01 -8.14 -8.12
C LEU A 412 -24.78 -8.57 -9.37
N SER A 413 -24.11 -8.55 -10.53
CA SER A 413 -24.66 -9.23 -11.72
C SER A 413 -24.74 -10.73 -11.46
N PRO A 414 -25.81 -11.44 -11.89
CA PRO A 414 -25.91 -12.89 -11.74
C PRO A 414 -24.71 -13.67 -12.33
N LYS A 415 -24.05 -13.11 -13.35
CA LYS A 415 -22.84 -13.67 -13.95
C LYS A 415 -21.60 -13.64 -13.02
N GLN A 416 -21.62 -12.79 -12.00
CA GLN A 416 -20.53 -12.65 -11.02
C GLN A 416 -20.69 -13.54 -9.80
N ALA A 417 -21.80 -14.30 -9.70
CA ALA A 417 -22.08 -15.12 -8.52
C ALA A 417 -20.98 -16.15 -8.23
N GLU A 418 -20.42 -16.76 -9.29
CA GLU A 418 -19.31 -17.72 -9.17
C GLU A 418 -18.02 -17.04 -8.64
N LYS A 419 -17.70 -15.83 -9.14
CA LYS A 419 -16.53 -15.05 -8.69
C LYS A 419 -16.71 -14.54 -7.25
N LEU A 420 -17.93 -14.20 -6.84
CA LEU A 420 -18.23 -13.88 -5.44
C LEU A 420 -17.93 -15.07 -4.53
N GLY A 421 -18.37 -16.29 -4.92
CA GLY A 421 -18.15 -17.51 -4.16
C GLY A 421 -18.66 -17.39 -2.72
N THR A 422 -17.76 -17.46 -1.74
CA THR A 422 -18.04 -17.31 -0.30
C THR A 422 -17.52 -16.00 0.31
N LYS A 423 -17.17 -15.01 -0.52
CA LYS A 423 -16.56 -13.75 -0.02
C LYS A 423 -17.55 -12.89 0.74
N ASP A 424 -18.86 -13.00 0.43
CA ASP A 424 -19.92 -12.40 1.22
C ASP A 424 -19.97 -13.01 2.62
N LEU A 425 -19.97 -14.34 2.75
CA LEU A 425 -19.94 -15.03 4.04
C LEU A 425 -18.68 -14.70 4.84
N SER A 426 -17.53 -14.58 4.17
CA SER A 426 -16.27 -14.18 4.82
C SER A 426 -16.37 -12.77 5.40
N LEU A 427 -16.97 -11.83 4.67
CA LEU A 427 -17.19 -10.47 5.14
C LEU A 427 -18.16 -10.46 6.34
N ILE A 428 -19.28 -11.18 6.26
CA ILE A 428 -20.24 -11.33 7.37
C ILE A 428 -19.57 -11.98 8.57
N GLY A 429 -18.76 -13.02 8.36
CA GLY A 429 -18.02 -13.73 9.41
C GLY A 429 -17.07 -12.83 10.19
N SER A 430 -16.51 -11.81 9.54
CA SER A 430 -15.56 -10.87 10.14
C SER A 430 -16.21 -9.65 10.82
N LEU A 431 -17.54 -9.49 10.69
CA LEU A 431 -18.26 -8.37 11.28
C LEU A 431 -18.45 -8.62 12.77
N GLU A 432 -17.89 -7.75 13.61
CA GLU A 432 -17.99 -7.78 15.07
C GLU A 432 -18.96 -6.69 15.55
N LEU A 433 -19.87 -7.08 16.43
CA LEU A 433 -20.80 -6.17 17.10
C LEU A 433 -20.42 -6.03 18.58
N PRO A 434 -20.76 -4.92 19.25
CA PRO A 434 -20.52 -4.78 20.68
C PRO A 434 -21.11 -5.95 21.47
N GLY A 435 -20.34 -6.48 22.44
CA GLY A 435 -20.74 -7.62 23.26
C GLY A 435 -20.58 -9.00 22.62
N THR A 436 -20.09 -9.10 21.36
CA THR A 436 -19.79 -10.39 20.71
C THR A 436 -18.33 -10.82 20.84
N SER A 437 -17.44 -9.93 21.28
CA SER A 437 -16.03 -10.25 21.49
C SER A 437 -15.87 -11.32 22.57
N GLY A 438 -15.65 -12.54 22.17
CA GLY A 438 -15.16 -13.60 23.07
C GLY A 438 -13.78 -13.16 23.62
N LYS A 439 -13.65 -13.14 24.94
CA LYS A 439 -12.38 -12.98 25.67
C LYS A 439 -11.42 -14.11 25.36
#